data_b950c8c36ba3c79a82d1c9c340af2fc9
#
_entry.id   b950c8c36ba3c79a82d1c9c340af2fc9
#
_cell.length_a   1.000
_cell.length_b   1.000
_cell.length_c   1.000
_cell.angle_alpha   90.00
_cell.angle_beta   90.00
_cell.angle_gamma   90.00
#
_symmetry.space_group_name_H-M   'P 1'
#
loop_
_entity.id
_entity.type
_entity.pdbx_description
1 polymer ?
#
loop_
_entity_poly.entity_id
_entity_poly.type
_entity_poly.pdbx_seq_one_letter_code
_entity_poly.pdbx_strand_id
1 'polypeptide(L)'
;VSASLDRTLKVWQLGASTANFTLEGHEKGINCVDYYHGGDKPYIISGADDRLVKIWDYQNKTCVKTLEGHAQNVTAVCFHPELPIVLSGSEDGTVRVWHANTHRLQSSLNYGFERVWTIFCLKGSNNVAIGYDEGSVLLKVGREEPAVSMDASGGKIIWAHHSELQQVNLKALPEGAEIRDGERLPVAVKDMGACEIYPQAVQHNPNGRFVVVCGEGEYIIYTAMALRNKAFGSAQEFVWALDSSEYAIRESGSTVRIFKNFKEKKNFKPDFGAEGIFGGWLLGVKSVSGLSFYDWDSLDLVRRIEIQPKAVYWSDNGRLVCLATEDSYYILSYDSEQVQKAKDANQVAEDGVEAAFDVLGEVNETVRTGLWVGDCFIYTNSVNRINYFVGGELVTIAHLDSPLYVLGYVPRDDRLYLADKELGVVSYQLLLSVLEYQTAVMRRDFATADKVLPSIPKEHRTRVAHFLEKQGFKQQALAVSTDPEHRFELALALEDVNTARALAQEANNTHKWRQLGELAASTNNLNLAKECMQRAQDYGGLLLLGTSSGDENLVRLLGAGTYSEGKHNLAFLSFFLLGDLQKCLDILVDTDRL
;
A
#
# COMPACT_ATOMS: atom_id res chain seq x y z
N VAL A 1 -14.98 1.03 41.70
CA VAL A 1 -16.37 0.54 41.81
C VAL A 1 -16.35 -0.96 42.08
N SER A 2 -17.34 -1.45 42.83
CA SER A 2 -17.60 -2.88 43.03
C SER A 2 -19.03 -3.20 42.73
N ALA A 3 -19.26 -4.38 42.14
CA ALA A 3 -20.57 -4.96 41.87
C ALA A 3 -20.82 -6.10 42.87
N SER A 4 -22.06 -6.29 43.27
CA SER A 4 -22.43 -7.29 44.25
C SER A 4 -23.73 -8.01 43.94
N LEU A 5 -23.87 -9.24 44.42
CA LEU A 5 -25.11 -10.02 44.38
C LEU A 5 -26.25 -9.39 45.20
N ASP A 6 -25.95 -8.43 46.07
CA ASP A 6 -26.95 -7.65 46.82
C ASP A 6 -27.70 -6.63 45.91
N ARG A 7 -27.43 -6.62 44.59
CA ARG A 7 -28.04 -5.77 43.57
C ARG A 7 -27.59 -4.33 43.61
N THR A 8 -26.46 -4.05 44.28
CA THR A 8 -25.91 -2.69 44.40
C THR A 8 -24.55 -2.58 43.73
N LEU A 9 -24.25 -1.37 43.24
CA LEU A 9 -22.91 -0.92 42.89
C LEU A 9 -22.41 0.06 43.94
N LYS A 10 -21.19 -0.12 44.40
CA LYS A 10 -20.58 0.82 45.36
C LYS A 10 -19.34 1.48 44.76
N VAL A 11 -19.30 2.79 44.84
CA VAL A 11 -18.15 3.60 44.42
C VAL A 11 -17.33 3.97 45.62
N TRP A 12 -16.02 3.72 45.54
CA TRP A 12 -15.08 3.85 46.66
C TRP A 12 -14.00 4.86 46.34
N GLN A 13 -13.48 5.51 47.37
CA GLN A 13 -12.24 6.27 47.29
C GLN A 13 -11.09 5.42 47.83
N LEU A 14 -9.94 5.47 47.19
CA LEU A 14 -8.76 4.75 47.65
C LEU A 14 -8.40 5.18 49.09
N GLY A 15 -8.22 4.20 49.96
CA GLY A 15 -7.92 4.43 51.39
C GLY A 15 -9.12 4.66 52.32
N ALA A 16 -10.35 4.75 51.77
CA ALA A 16 -11.55 4.84 52.57
C ALA A 16 -12.11 3.44 52.92
N SER A 17 -12.60 3.25 54.14
CA SER A 17 -13.25 2.01 54.59
C SER A 17 -14.76 1.97 54.29
N THR A 18 -15.33 3.10 53.88
CA THR A 18 -16.75 3.25 53.57
C THR A 18 -16.92 3.67 52.10
N ALA A 19 -17.99 3.19 51.46
CA ALA A 19 -18.32 3.61 50.10
C ALA A 19 -18.72 5.10 50.08
N ASN A 20 -18.28 5.82 49.04
CA ASN A 20 -18.68 7.21 48.83
C ASN A 20 -20.20 7.32 48.57
N PHE A 21 -20.73 6.40 47.79
CA PHE A 21 -22.17 6.26 47.50
C PHE A 21 -22.47 4.89 46.91
N THR A 22 -23.76 4.57 46.89
CA THR A 22 -24.31 3.33 46.34
C THR A 22 -25.24 3.68 45.17
N LEU A 23 -25.18 2.88 44.10
CA LEU A 23 -26.10 2.95 42.97
C LEU A 23 -27.02 1.72 43.00
N GLU A 24 -28.32 1.98 42.95
CA GLU A 24 -29.36 0.97 43.00
C GLU A 24 -30.27 1.03 41.76
N GLY A 25 -30.78 -0.12 41.31
CA GLY A 25 -31.69 -0.17 40.18
C GLY A 25 -31.68 -1.47 39.38
N HIS A 26 -30.72 -2.38 39.63
CA HIS A 26 -30.81 -3.75 39.15
C HIS A 26 -31.76 -4.56 40.03
N GLU A 27 -32.58 -5.45 39.42
CA GLU A 27 -33.54 -6.28 40.13
C GLU A 27 -32.93 -7.55 40.70
N LYS A 28 -31.77 -7.96 40.16
CA LYS A 28 -31.02 -9.16 40.56
C LYS A 28 -29.56 -8.85 40.79
N GLY A 29 -28.78 -9.87 41.17
CA GLY A 29 -27.36 -9.76 41.43
C GLY A 29 -26.57 -9.23 40.25
N ILE A 30 -25.56 -8.38 40.54
CA ILE A 30 -24.72 -7.75 39.52
C ILE A 30 -23.42 -8.54 39.41
N ASN A 31 -23.07 -8.99 38.19
CA ASN A 31 -21.96 -9.87 37.92
C ASN A 31 -20.68 -9.13 37.48
N CYS A 32 -20.83 -8.02 36.79
CA CYS A 32 -19.73 -7.32 36.15
C CYS A 32 -19.92 -5.81 36.14
N VAL A 33 -18.81 -5.10 36.09
CA VAL A 33 -18.78 -3.63 36.10
C VAL A 33 -17.49 -3.12 35.46
N ASP A 34 -17.59 -2.02 34.74
CA ASP A 34 -16.43 -1.34 34.14
C ASP A 34 -16.61 0.19 34.16
N TYR A 35 -15.50 0.92 34.10
CA TYR A 35 -15.47 2.37 33.97
C TYR A 35 -15.30 2.79 32.54
N TYR A 36 -15.89 3.92 32.17
CA TYR A 36 -15.59 4.58 30.89
C TYR A 36 -14.21 5.23 30.94
N HIS A 37 -13.37 4.92 29.94
CA HIS A 37 -11.97 5.31 29.91
C HIS A 37 -11.68 6.61 29.15
N GLY A 38 -12.66 7.17 28.40
CA GLY A 38 -12.47 8.34 27.54
C GLY A 38 -12.26 9.68 28.26
N GLY A 39 -12.56 9.73 29.58
CA GLY A 39 -12.31 10.91 30.43
C GLY A 39 -13.28 12.08 30.28
N ASP A 40 -14.10 12.12 29.24
CA ASP A 40 -15.08 13.17 28.95
C ASP A 40 -16.47 12.92 29.57
N LYS A 41 -16.74 11.66 29.98
CA LYS A 41 -18.03 11.24 30.54
C LYS A 41 -17.86 10.45 31.83
N PRO A 42 -18.65 10.77 32.88
CA PRO A 42 -18.55 10.11 34.18
C PRO A 42 -19.37 8.81 34.19
N TYR A 43 -19.09 7.87 33.30
CA TYR A 43 -19.91 6.67 33.15
C TYR A 43 -19.33 5.40 33.75
N ILE A 44 -20.22 4.57 34.30
CA ILE A 44 -19.99 3.21 34.74
C ILE A 44 -20.99 2.33 33.98
N ILE A 45 -20.56 1.13 33.60
CA ILE A 45 -21.46 0.12 33.01
C ILE A 45 -21.51 -1.09 33.92
N SER A 46 -22.66 -1.71 34.03
CA SER A 46 -22.90 -2.94 34.79
C SER A 46 -23.76 -3.95 34.05
N GLY A 47 -23.51 -5.22 34.32
CA GLY A 47 -24.32 -6.34 33.83
C GLY A 47 -24.76 -7.24 34.98
N ALA A 48 -26.00 -7.75 34.91
CA ALA A 48 -26.62 -8.47 36.02
C ALA A 48 -27.44 -9.70 35.57
N ASP A 49 -27.89 -10.47 36.56
CA ASP A 49 -28.77 -11.64 36.38
C ASP A 49 -30.20 -11.29 35.98
N ASP A 50 -30.54 -10.00 35.97
CA ASP A 50 -31.81 -9.50 35.39
C ASP A 50 -31.75 -9.40 33.86
N ARG A 51 -30.64 -9.83 33.21
CA ARG A 51 -30.40 -9.83 31.77
C ARG A 51 -30.22 -8.43 31.19
N LEU A 52 -30.05 -7.43 32.05
CA LEU A 52 -29.93 -6.03 31.68
C LEU A 52 -28.48 -5.59 31.76
N VAL A 53 -28.14 -4.67 30.88
CA VAL A 53 -26.92 -3.88 30.95
C VAL A 53 -27.34 -2.43 31.26
N LYS A 54 -26.77 -1.84 32.31
CA LYS A 54 -27.08 -0.47 32.71
C LYS A 54 -25.86 0.44 32.63
N ILE A 55 -26.06 1.63 32.12
CA ILE A 55 -25.06 2.70 32.09
C ILE A 55 -25.45 3.73 33.12
N TRP A 56 -24.51 4.09 33.99
CA TRP A 56 -24.69 4.97 35.13
C TRP A 56 -23.82 6.22 34.99
N ASP A 57 -24.37 7.35 35.34
CA ASP A 57 -23.62 8.57 35.58
C ASP A 57 -23.28 8.63 37.10
N TYR A 58 -21.99 8.48 37.42
CA TYR A 58 -21.56 8.45 38.82
C TYR A 58 -21.48 9.85 39.47
N GLN A 59 -21.49 10.93 38.67
CA GLN A 59 -21.58 12.30 39.23
C GLN A 59 -23.02 12.60 39.66
N ASN A 60 -23.97 12.32 38.78
CA ASN A 60 -25.39 12.55 39.05
C ASN A 60 -26.05 11.38 39.82
N LYS A 61 -25.33 10.26 40.00
CA LYS A 61 -25.77 9.04 40.69
C LYS A 61 -27.08 8.46 40.10
N THR A 62 -27.25 8.55 38.80
CA THR A 62 -28.45 8.11 38.09
C THR A 62 -28.13 7.07 37.02
N CYS A 63 -29.11 6.19 36.74
CA CYS A 63 -29.05 5.32 35.56
C CYS A 63 -29.39 6.14 34.32
N VAL A 64 -28.41 6.29 33.41
CA VAL A 64 -28.57 7.03 32.15
C VAL A 64 -29.37 6.21 31.15
N LYS A 65 -29.03 4.92 31.04
CA LYS A 65 -29.68 4.04 30.06
C LYS A 65 -29.66 2.58 30.52
N THR A 66 -30.73 1.88 30.18
CA THR A 66 -30.83 0.42 30.26
C THR A 66 -30.79 -0.15 28.85
N LEU A 67 -29.91 -1.13 28.61
CA LEU A 67 -29.78 -1.86 27.35
C LEU A 67 -30.40 -3.23 27.52
N GLU A 68 -31.41 -3.51 26.71
CA GLU A 68 -32.20 -4.74 26.78
C GLU A 68 -31.92 -5.62 25.56
N GLY A 69 -32.02 -6.95 25.76
CA GLY A 69 -31.93 -7.88 24.63
C GLY A 69 -31.30 -9.22 24.94
N HIS A 70 -30.39 -9.32 25.93
CA HIS A 70 -29.87 -10.64 26.33
C HIS A 70 -30.95 -11.56 26.85
N ALA A 71 -30.85 -12.83 26.47
CA ALA A 71 -31.84 -13.85 26.87
C ALA A 71 -31.55 -14.50 28.24
N GLN A 72 -30.30 -14.41 28.70
CA GLN A 72 -29.80 -14.94 29.97
C GLN A 72 -28.96 -13.92 30.73
N ASN A 73 -28.34 -14.34 31.84
CA ASN A 73 -27.53 -13.46 32.69
C ASN A 73 -26.40 -12.79 31.94
N VAL A 74 -26.14 -11.52 32.24
CA VAL A 74 -25.00 -10.78 31.69
C VAL A 74 -23.81 -11.02 32.61
N THR A 75 -22.75 -11.56 32.05
CA THR A 75 -21.56 -12.02 32.76
C THR A 75 -20.36 -11.11 32.60
N ALA A 76 -20.27 -10.40 31.46
CA ALA A 76 -19.17 -9.50 31.16
C ALA A 76 -19.67 -8.24 30.47
N VAL A 77 -19.07 -7.09 30.83
CA VAL A 77 -19.29 -5.80 30.15
C VAL A 77 -17.97 -5.05 30.08
N CYS A 78 -17.75 -4.31 29.00
CA CYS A 78 -16.66 -3.38 28.91
C CYS A 78 -16.97 -2.20 27.98
N PHE A 79 -16.36 -1.04 28.26
CA PHE A 79 -16.24 0.04 27.29
C PHE A 79 -15.00 -0.21 26.45
N HIS A 80 -15.14 -0.05 25.14
CA HIS A 80 -13.95 -0.06 24.28
C HIS A 80 -13.12 1.21 24.55
N PRO A 81 -11.79 1.11 24.72
CA PRO A 81 -10.97 2.26 25.12
C PRO A 81 -10.90 3.37 24.07
N GLU A 82 -11.08 3.06 22.79
CA GLU A 82 -10.92 4.00 21.68
C GLU A 82 -12.16 4.16 20.81
N LEU A 83 -12.87 3.06 20.57
CA LEU A 83 -14.08 3.10 19.75
C LEU A 83 -15.31 3.46 20.60
N PRO A 84 -16.31 4.18 20.06
CA PRO A 84 -17.52 4.55 20.78
C PRO A 84 -18.51 3.38 20.89
N ILE A 85 -18.02 2.25 21.36
CA ILE A 85 -18.81 1.02 21.54
C ILE A 85 -18.72 0.48 22.94
N VAL A 86 -19.77 -0.21 23.31
CA VAL A 86 -19.91 -1.01 24.52
C VAL A 86 -20.09 -2.46 24.12
N LEU A 87 -19.42 -3.35 24.81
CA LEU A 87 -19.52 -4.78 24.60
C LEU A 87 -20.17 -5.42 25.85
N SER A 88 -21.12 -6.31 25.62
CA SER A 88 -21.73 -7.10 26.69
C SER A 88 -21.78 -8.57 26.32
N GLY A 89 -21.36 -9.45 27.21
CA GLY A 89 -21.38 -10.90 27.07
C GLY A 89 -22.36 -11.52 28.03
N SER A 90 -23.00 -12.61 27.62
CA SER A 90 -24.05 -13.29 28.40
C SER A 90 -23.89 -14.81 28.38
N GLU A 91 -24.53 -15.45 29.34
CA GLU A 91 -24.71 -16.91 29.35
C GLU A 91 -25.52 -17.41 28.15
N ASP A 92 -26.19 -16.53 27.40
CA ASP A 92 -26.88 -16.88 26.16
C ASP A 92 -25.94 -17.19 25.00
N GLY A 93 -24.61 -17.12 25.23
CA GLY A 93 -23.58 -17.38 24.24
C GLY A 93 -23.31 -16.21 23.29
N THR A 94 -24.04 -15.11 23.44
CA THR A 94 -23.88 -13.94 22.56
C THR A 94 -23.02 -12.84 23.18
N VAL A 95 -22.23 -12.18 22.32
CA VAL A 95 -21.63 -10.88 22.62
C VAL A 95 -22.35 -9.82 21.81
N ARG A 96 -22.89 -8.82 22.48
CA ARG A 96 -23.59 -7.72 21.86
C ARG A 96 -22.73 -6.48 21.83
N VAL A 97 -22.70 -5.84 20.68
CA VAL A 97 -21.99 -4.59 20.44
C VAL A 97 -23.01 -3.46 20.37
N TRP A 98 -22.87 -2.49 21.28
CA TRP A 98 -23.79 -1.35 21.40
C TRP A 98 -23.01 -0.08 21.08
N HIS A 99 -23.67 0.88 20.46
CA HIS A 99 -23.09 2.19 20.27
C HIS A 99 -23.11 2.99 21.58
N ALA A 100 -21.96 3.51 22.04
CA ALA A 100 -21.84 4.14 23.35
C ALA A 100 -22.61 5.46 23.52
N ASN A 101 -22.88 6.19 22.43
CA ASN A 101 -23.58 7.46 22.47
C ASN A 101 -25.09 7.32 22.19
N THR A 102 -25.45 6.56 21.17
CA THR A 102 -26.86 6.35 20.79
C THR A 102 -27.52 5.21 21.54
N HIS A 103 -26.74 4.35 22.17
CA HIS A 103 -27.16 3.16 22.92
C HIS A 103 -27.96 2.15 22.09
N ARG A 104 -27.79 2.18 20.75
CA ARG A 104 -28.44 1.23 19.83
C ARG A 104 -27.57 0.00 19.66
N LEU A 105 -28.22 -1.16 19.53
CA LEU A 105 -27.56 -2.41 19.19
C LEU A 105 -27.04 -2.32 17.75
N GLN A 106 -25.72 -2.48 17.58
CA GLN A 106 -25.09 -2.50 16.26
C GLN A 106 -24.99 -3.92 15.69
N SER A 107 -24.57 -4.87 16.53
CA SER A 107 -24.42 -6.26 16.11
C SER A 107 -24.53 -7.21 17.31
N SER A 108 -24.86 -8.46 17.01
CA SER A 108 -24.86 -9.57 17.96
C SER A 108 -23.99 -10.68 17.39
N LEU A 109 -22.96 -11.06 18.11
CA LEU A 109 -21.97 -12.06 17.72
C LEU A 109 -22.27 -13.36 18.47
N ASN A 110 -22.34 -14.47 17.74
CA ASN A 110 -22.48 -15.79 18.32
C ASN A 110 -21.53 -16.76 17.59
N TYR A 111 -20.58 -17.32 18.32
CA TYR A 111 -19.58 -18.24 17.79
C TYR A 111 -19.86 -19.71 18.14
N GLY A 112 -20.91 -19.97 18.91
CA GLY A 112 -21.31 -21.33 19.25
C GLY A 112 -20.49 -22.00 20.38
N PHE A 113 -19.68 -21.19 21.15
CA PHE A 113 -18.84 -21.70 22.24
C PHE A 113 -19.53 -21.62 23.64
N GLU A 114 -20.82 -21.75 23.68
CA GLU A 114 -21.65 -21.67 24.90
C GLU A 114 -21.59 -20.32 25.61
N ARG A 115 -21.38 -20.26 26.93
CA ARG A 115 -21.50 -19.05 27.75
C ARG A 115 -20.27 -18.13 27.58
N VAL A 116 -20.53 -16.83 27.54
CA VAL A 116 -19.48 -15.82 27.62
C VAL A 116 -19.16 -15.54 29.09
N TRP A 117 -17.89 -15.57 29.46
CA TRP A 117 -17.46 -15.29 30.84
C TRP A 117 -16.69 -13.98 30.98
N THR A 118 -15.91 -13.62 29.97
CA THR A 118 -15.07 -12.42 30.04
C THR A 118 -14.91 -11.78 28.68
N ILE A 119 -14.78 -10.46 28.68
CA ILE A 119 -14.46 -9.64 27.51
C ILE A 119 -13.35 -8.68 27.92
N PHE A 120 -12.31 -8.59 27.10
CA PHE A 120 -11.20 -7.68 27.31
C PHE A 120 -10.83 -6.96 26.02
N CYS A 121 -10.73 -5.62 26.09
CA CYS A 121 -10.31 -4.78 24.98
C CYS A 121 -8.86 -4.34 25.19
N LEU A 122 -8.00 -4.58 24.19
CA LEU A 122 -6.59 -4.19 24.26
C LEU A 122 -6.45 -2.70 23.93
N LYS A 123 -5.83 -1.93 24.84
CA LYS A 123 -5.53 -0.49 24.61
C LYS A 123 -4.58 -0.32 23.42
N GLY A 124 -4.80 0.71 22.61
CA GLY A 124 -4.00 1.01 21.41
C GLY A 124 -4.29 0.09 20.23
N SER A 125 -5.37 -0.68 20.31
CA SER A 125 -5.71 -1.67 19.28
C SER A 125 -7.22 -1.90 19.26
N ASN A 126 -7.71 -2.36 18.12
CA ASN A 126 -9.11 -2.77 17.95
C ASN A 126 -9.33 -4.26 18.29
N ASN A 127 -8.37 -4.89 18.94
CA ASN A 127 -8.45 -6.30 19.31
C ASN A 127 -9.26 -6.50 20.60
N VAL A 128 -10.21 -7.41 20.54
CA VAL A 128 -11.06 -7.82 21.65
C VAL A 128 -10.91 -9.32 21.87
N ALA A 129 -10.56 -9.69 23.08
CA ALA A 129 -10.51 -11.08 23.51
C ALA A 129 -11.80 -11.44 24.27
N ILE A 130 -12.42 -12.56 23.91
CA ILE A 130 -13.65 -13.06 24.51
C ILE A 130 -13.38 -14.47 25.02
N GLY A 131 -13.65 -14.72 26.28
CA GLY A 131 -13.54 -16.04 26.90
C GLY A 131 -14.92 -16.70 27.05
N TYR A 132 -14.99 -17.94 26.59
CA TYR A 132 -16.18 -18.80 26.63
C TYR A 132 -15.92 -20.06 27.46
N ASP A 133 -16.94 -20.89 27.67
CA ASP A 133 -16.77 -22.20 28.32
C ASP A 133 -15.80 -23.11 27.57
N GLU A 134 -15.90 -23.15 26.24
CA GLU A 134 -15.15 -24.09 25.41
C GLU A 134 -13.88 -23.51 24.81
N GLY A 135 -13.56 -22.24 25.06
CA GLY A 135 -12.36 -21.62 24.51
C GLY A 135 -12.39 -20.11 24.54
N SER A 136 -11.54 -19.52 23.71
CA SER A 136 -11.44 -18.06 23.57
C SER A 136 -11.42 -17.66 22.12
N VAL A 137 -11.99 -16.49 21.84
CA VAL A 137 -12.00 -15.86 20.51
C VAL A 137 -11.26 -14.54 20.60
N LEU A 138 -10.31 -14.33 19.71
CA LEU A 138 -9.70 -13.03 19.49
C LEU A 138 -10.29 -12.45 18.21
N LEU A 139 -10.94 -11.33 18.30
CA LEU A 139 -11.55 -10.65 17.16
C LEU A 139 -11.10 -9.19 17.10
N LYS A 140 -11.21 -8.63 15.92
CA LYS A 140 -10.90 -7.24 15.65
C LYS A 140 -12.20 -6.50 15.36
N VAL A 141 -12.49 -5.46 16.13
CA VAL A 141 -13.70 -4.64 15.97
C VAL A 141 -13.38 -3.30 15.33
N GLY A 142 -14.29 -2.84 14.45
CA GLY A 142 -14.14 -1.55 13.77
C GLY A 142 -13.08 -1.56 12.66
N ARG A 143 -12.79 -0.35 12.15
CA ARG A 143 -11.76 -0.13 11.12
C ARG A 143 -10.47 0.34 11.79
N GLU A 144 -9.33 -0.17 11.36
CA GLU A 144 -8.03 0.30 11.82
C GLU A 144 -7.54 1.54 11.07
N GLU A 145 -8.08 1.76 9.88
CA GLU A 145 -7.73 2.92 9.07
C GLU A 145 -8.22 4.21 9.74
N PRO A 146 -7.35 5.21 9.91
CA PRO A 146 -7.78 6.50 10.43
C PRO A 146 -8.76 7.16 9.47
N ALA A 147 -9.77 7.84 10.01
CA ALA A 147 -10.69 8.64 9.22
C ALA A 147 -10.01 9.93 8.76
N VAL A 148 -9.27 9.86 7.67
CA VAL A 148 -8.44 10.95 7.14
C VAL A 148 -8.58 11.04 5.62
N SER A 149 -8.52 12.25 5.10
CA SER A 149 -8.53 12.50 3.67
C SER A 149 -7.69 13.73 3.32
N MET A 150 -6.97 13.66 2.21
CA MET A 150 -6.20 14.77 1.66
C MET A 150 -6.88 15.31 0.40
N ASP A 151 -6.91 16.64 0.27
CA ASP A 151 -7.37 17.33 -0.92
C ASP A 151 -6.46 17.01 -2.12
N ALA A 152 -7.05 16.61 -3.26
CA ALA A 152 -6.35 16.28 -4.51
C ALA A 152 -5.51 17.45 -5.06
N SER A 153 -5.87 18.73 -4.78
CA SER A 153 -5.04 19.90 -5.13
C SER A 153 -3.79 20.03 -4.24
N GLY A 154 -3.64 19.12 -3.31
CA GLY A 154 -2.48 18.96 -2.43
C GLY A 154 -2.29 20.10 -1.44
N GLY A 155 -2.34 19.79 -0.18
CA GLY A 155 -1.95 20.70 0.86
C GLY A 155 -2.94 20.84 2.01
N LYS A 156 -4.14 20.32 1.92
CA LYS A 156 -5.08 20.29 3.03
C LYS A 156 -5.45 18.87 3.36
N ILE A 157 -5.22 18.50 4.62
CA ILE A 157 -5.60 17.20 5.17
C ILE A 157 -6.70 17.46 6.21
N ILE A 158 -7.80 16.73 6.14
CA ILE A 158 -8.84 16.72 7.15
C ILE A 158 -8.90 15.33 7.74
N TRP A 159 -8.90 15.26 9.05
CA TRP A 159 -9.06 14.00 9.79
C TRP A 159 -10.05 14.14 10.93
N ALA A 160 -10.55 13.03 11.39
CA ALA A 160 -11.38 12.94 12.57
C ALA A 160 -10.54 12.54 13.79
N HIS A 161 -10.66 13.31 14.86
CA HIS A 161 -10.17 12.97 16.18
C HIS A 161 -11.38 12.84 17.11
N HIS A 162 -11.77 11.61 17.41
CA HIS A 162 -13.06 11.29 18.04
C HIS A 162 -14.26 11.85 17.26
N SER A 163 -15.04 12.74 17.85
CA SER A 163 -16.17 13.41 17.20
C SER A 163 -15.83 14.77 16.59
N GLU A 164 -14.57 15.20 16.66
CA GLU A 164 -14.12 16.49 16.15
C GLU A 164 -13.36 16.33 14.85
N LEU A 165 -13.54 17.28 13.95
CA LEU A 165 -12.78 17.35 12.71
C LEU A 165 -11.66 18.38 12.85
N GLN A 166 -10.49 17.98 12.45
CA GLN A 166 -9.27 18.78 12.48
C GLN A 166 -8.70 18.91 11.07
N GLN A 167 -8.09 20.04 10.80
CA GLN A 167 -7.45 20.33 9.51
C GLN A 167 -5.99 20.68 9.69
N VAL A 168 -5.19 20.18 8.75
CA VAL A 168 -3.79 20.55 8.58
C VAL A 168 -3.59 21.11 7.18
N ASN A 169 -2.73 22.14 7.07
CA ASN A 169 -2.35 22.70 5.79
C ASN A 169 -0.85 22.51 5.56
N LEU A 170 -0.49 21.63 4.64
CA LEU A 170 0.90 21.35 4.29
C LEU A 170 1.65 22.57 3.72
N LYS A 171 0.92 23.51 3.10
CA LYS A 171 1.50 24.76 2.58
C LYS A 171 1.93 25.74 3.68
N ALA A 172 1.50 25.51 4.91
CA ALA A 172 1.86 26.33 6.08
C ALA A 172 3.04 25.77 6.86
N LEU A 173 3.76 24.78 6.32
CA LEU A 173 5.01 24.32 6.90
C LEU A 173 6.03 25.46 6.92
N PRO A 174 6.87 25.55 7.97
CA PRO A 174 7.87 26.61 8.08
C PRO A 174 8.81 26.61 6.86
N GLU A 175 9.05 27.76 6.25
CA GLU A 175 10.03 27.89 5.17
C GLU A 175 11.41 27.50 5.69
N GLY A 176 12.08 26.55 5.01
CA GLY A 176 13.40 26.05 5.40
C GLY A 176 13.37 24.87 6.39
N ALA A 177 12.23 24.32 6.75
CA ALA A 177 12.18 23.06 7.48
C ALA A 177 12.81 21.94 6.63
N GLU A 178 13.87 21.32 7.14
CA GLU A 178 14.49 20.16 6.51
C GLU A 178 13.53 18.96 6.67
N ILE A 179 12.80 18.61 5.60
CA ILE A 179 11.86 17.51 5.61
C ILE A 179 12.62 16.24 5.25
N ARG A 180 12.81 15.36 6.22
CA ARG A 180 13.42 14.05 6.03
C ARG A 180 12.37 12.98 5.78
N ASP A 181 12.75 11.97 5.00
CA ASP A 181 11.86 10.86 4.69
C ASP A 181 11.60 10.01 5.95
N GLY A 182 10.32 9.73 6.21
CA GLY A 182 9.88 8.94 7.35
C GLY A 182 9.79 9.67 8.68
N GLU A 183 10.22 10.93 8.78
CA GLU A 183 10.05 11.72 10.00
C GLU A 183 8.67 12.38 10.06
N ARG A 184 8.08 12.49 11.26
CA ARG A 184 6.81 13.20 11.48
C ARG A 184 6.98 14.68 11.17
N LEU A 185 6.08 15.21 10.36
CA LEU A 185 6.06 16.61 9.97
C LEU A 185 5.57 17.50 11.14
N PRO A 186 6.21 18.65 11.38
CA PRO A 186 5.75 19.62 12.37
C PRO A 186 4.57 20.43 11.81
N VAL A 187 3.38 19.81 11.74
CA VAL A 187 2.19 20.42 11.17
C VAL A 187 1.37 21.16 12.23
N ALA A 188 0.85 22.35 11.90
CA ALA A 188 -0.07 23.07 12.74
C ALA A 188 -1.50 22.53 12.55
N VAL A 189 -2.08 21.98 13.61
CA VAL A 189 -3.43 21.45 13.61
C VAL A 189 -4.42 22.55 13.94
N LYS A 190 -5.46 22.69 13.13
CA LYS A 190 -6.56 23.62 13.33
C LYS A 190 -7.84 22.84 13.61
N ASP A 191 -8.49 23.10 14.74
CA ASP A 191 -9.81 22.55 15.03
C ASP A 191 -10.86 23.23 14.15
N MET A 192 -11.72 22.41 13.52
CA MET A 192 -12.79 22.88 12.65
C MET A 192 -14.17 22.80 13.30
N GLY A 193 -14.31 21.99 14.34
CA GLY A 193 -15.53 21.80 15.11
C GLY A 193 -15.97 20.34 15.24
N ALA A 194 -16.99 20.12 16.05
CA ALA A 194 -17.56 18.80 16.27
C ALA A 194 -18.49 18.38 15.13
N CYS A 195 -18.48 17.09 14.83
CA CYS A 195 -19.40 16.46 13.89
C CYS A 195 -20.63 15.91 14.63
N GLU A 196 -21.80 15.97 14.00
CA GLU A 196 -23.05 15.46 14.59
C GLU A 196 -23.07 13.92 14.66
N ILE A 197 -22.29 13.25 13.80
CA ILE A 197 -22.13 11.80 13.77
C ILE A 197 -20.70 11.44 14.16
N TYR A 198 -20.48 10.25 14.69
CA TYR A 198 -19.12 9.76 14.95
C TYR A 198 -18.43 9.37 13.64
N PRO A 199 -17.33 10.05 13.25
CA PRO A 199 -16.70 9.84 11.96
C PRO A 199 -16.00 8.48 11.89
N GLN A 200 -16.42 7.62 10.97
CA GLN A 200 -15.75 6.35 10.63
C GLN A 200 -14.94 6.45 9.33
N ALA A 201 -15.36 7.32 8.43
CA ALA A 201 -14.66 7.61 7.18
C ALA A 201 -14.80 9.09 6.83
N VAL A 202 -13.74 9.65 6.28
CA VAL A 202 -13.69 11.03 5.77
C VAL A 202 -13.14 10.97 4.35
N GLN A 203 -13.82 11.61 3.39
CA GLN A 203 -13.37 11.64 1.99
C GLN A 203 -13.66 13.01 1.38
N HIS A 204 -12.63 13.63 0.78
CA HIS A 204 -12.82 14.77 -0.10
C HIS A 204 -13.44 14.33 -1.43
N ASN A 205 -14.25 15.21 -2.01
CA ASN A 205 -14.62 15.02 -3.40
C ASN A 205 -13.43 15.35 -4.34
N PRO A 206 -13.43 14.91 -5.60
CA PRO A 206 -12.27 15.04 -6.49
C PRO A 206 -11.72 16.45 -6.65
N ASN A 207 -12.56 17.50 -6.54
CA ASN A 207 -12.12 18.91 -6.65
C ASN A 207 -11.76 19.56 -5.30
N GLY A 208 -11.81 18.80 -4.18
CA GLY A 208 -11.44 19.27 -2.84
C GLY A 208 -12.38 20.33 -2.21
N ARG A 209 -13.53 20.62 -2.81
CA ARG A 209 -14.47 21.64 -2.29
C ARG A 209 -15.37 21.13 -1.18
N PHE A 210 -15.68 19.84 -1.22
CA PHE A 210 -16.55 19.19 -0.26
C PHE A 210 -15.83 18.03 0.40
N VAL A 211 -16.21 17.76 1.61
CA VAL A 211 -15.78 16.58 2.36
C VAL A 211 -17.01 15.86 2.91
N VAL A 212 -17.08 14.57 2.71
CA VAL A 212 -18.10 13.72 3.31
C VAL A 212 -17.54 13.08 4.56
N VAL A 213 -18.34 13.05 5.60
CA VAL A 213 -18.11 12.31 6.83
C VAL A 213 -19.18 11.24 6.91
N CYS A 214 -18.76 9.99 7.01
CA CYS A 214 -19.65 8.84 7.15
C CYS A 214 -19.44 8.18 8.49
N GLY A 215 -20.50 7.75 9.13
CA GLY A 215 -20.48 7.01 10.38
C GLY A 215 -21.89 6.69 10.86
N GLU A 216 -22.02 5.65 11.68
CA GLU A 216 -23.29 5.28 12.34
C GLU A 216 -24.46 4.98 11.38
N GLY A 217 -24.17 4.67 10.11
CA GLY A 217 -25.21 4.47 9.09
C GLY A 217 -25.77 5.77 8.51
N GLU A 218 -25.08 6.89 8.74
CA GLU A 218 -25.43 8.22 8.23
C GLU A 218 -24.23 8.85 7.53
N TYR A 219 -24.49 9.84 6.69
CA TYR A 219 -23.47 10.66 6.07
C TYR A 219 -23.83 12.14 6.13
N ILE A 220 -22.82 12.99 6.24
CA ILE A 220 -22.97 14.44 6.15
C ILE A 220 -21.90 14.97 5.19
N ILE A 221 -22.32 15.78 4.24
CA ILE A 221 -21.43 16.47 3.32
C ILE A 221 -21.23 17.90 3.81
N TYR A 222 -19.98 18.26 4.05
CA TYR A 222 -19.59 19.60 4.48
C TYR A 222 -18.80 20.33 3.38
N THR A 223 -18.78 21.65 3.45
CA THR A 223 -17.79 22.43 2.71
C THR A 223 -16.43 22.26 3.37
N ALA A 224 -15.39 21.91 2.59
CA ALA A 224 -14.06 21.64 3.13
C ALA A 224 -13.38 22.85 3.82
N MET A 225 -13.78 24.09 3.50
CA MET A 225 -13.18 25.29 4.07
C MET A 225 -13.72 25.66 5.45
N ALA A 226 -15.01 25.41 5.71
CA ALA A 226 -15.70 25.99 6.88
C ALA A 226 -16.68 25.03 7.57
N LEU A 227 -16.67 23.74 7.21
CA LEU A 227 -17.58 22.70 7.73
C LEU A 227 -19.06 23.11 7.73
N ARG A 228 -19.50 23.82 6.70
CA ARG A 228 -20.93 24.12 6.54
C ARG A 228 -21.63 22.91 5.95
N ASN A 229 -22.68 22.44 6.63
CA ASN A 229 -23.52 21.35 6.15
C ASN A 229 -24.16 21.71 4.79
N LYS A 230 -24.05 20.79 3.83
CA LYS A 230 -24.62 20.90 2.47
C LYS A 230 -25.71 19.88 2.21
N ALA A 231 -25.49 18.64 2.63
CA ALA A 231 -26.43 17.55 2.49
C ALA A 231 -26.13 16.50 3.56
N PHE A 232 -27.14 15.77 3.95
CA PHE A 232 -27.05 14.67 4.90
C PHE A 232 -28.09 13.60 4.57
N GLY A 233 -27.91 12.43 5.10
CA GLY A 233 -28.85 11.34 4.92
C GLY A 233 -28.36 10.04 5.55
N SER A 234 -29.18 9.00 5.44
CA SER A 234 -28.83 7.67 5.89
C SER A 234 -28.13 6.91 4.78
N ALA A 235 -26.97 6.31 5.07
CA ALA A 235 -26.22 5.46 4.17
C ALA A 235 -25.29 4.55 4.95
N GLN A 236 -25.16 3.30 4.52
CA GLN A 236 -24.13 2.41 5.03
C GLN A 236 -22.78 2.65 4.39
N GLU A 237 -22.80 3.04 3.12
CA GLU A 237 -21.60 3.37 2.35
C GLU A 237 -21.87 4.57 1.45
N PHE A 238 -20.83 5.35 1.22
CA PHE A 238 -20.83 6.55 0.38
C PHE A 238 -19.60 6.54 -0.53
N VAL A 239 -19.77 6.85 -1.80
CA VAL A 239 -18.67 7.00 -2.74
C VAL A 239 -18.88 8.18 -3.68
N TRP A 240 -17.79 8.93 -3.94
CA TRP A 240 -17.78 9.96 -4.96
C TRP A 240 -17.56 9.36 -6.35
N ALA A 241 -18.21 9.94 -7.36
CA ALA A 241 -17.82 9.75 -8.74
C ALA A 241 -16.58 10.57 -9.07
N LEU A 242 -15.98 10.35 -10.25
CA LEU A 242 -14.95 11.25 -10.75
C LEU A 242 -15.50 12.66 -10.99
N ASP A 243 -16.75 12.80 -11.45
CA ASP A 243 -17.46 14.07 -11.45
C ASP A 243 -17.71 14.50 -10.02
N SER A 244 -17.07 15.60 -9.60
CA SER A 244 -17.14 16.15 -8.23
C SER A 244 -18.55 16.54 -7.78
N SER A 245 -19.51 16.59 -8.70
CA SER A 245 -20.92 16.89 -8.41
C SER A 245 -21.78 15.65 -8.21
N GLU A 246 -21.23 14.46 -8.45
CA GLU A 246 -21.97 13.20 -8.47
C GLU A 246 -21.45 12.22 -7.41
N TYR A 247 -22.37 11.53 -6.74
CA TYR A 247 -22.04 10.52 -5.73
C TYR A 247 -23.13 9.46 -5.64
N ALA A 248 -22.76 8.32 -5.08
CA ALA A 248 -23.68 7.23 -4.80
C ALA A 248 -23.66 6.86 -3.33
N ILE A 249 -24.80 6.41 -2.83
CA ILE A 249 -24.96 5.85 -1.50
C ILE A 249 -25.58 4.45 -1.58
N ARG A 250 -25.20 3.61 -0.65
CA ARG A 250 -25.87 2.32 -0.41
C ARG A 250 -26.63 2.38 0.90
N GLU A 251 -27.90 2.14 0.84
CA GLU A 251 -28.76 2.00 2.03
C GLU A 251 -28.76 0.58 2.59
N SER A 252 -29.49 0.36 3.67
CA SER A 252 -29.76 -0.97 4.22
C SER A 252 -30.51 -1.81 3.19
N GLY A 253 -29.85 -2.85 2.67
CA GLY A 253 -30.37 -3.68 1.60
C GLY A 253 -29.52 -3.59 0.33
N SER A 254 -30.11 -3.98 -0.81
CA SER A 254 -29.41 -4.00 -2.09
C SER A 254 -29.72 -2.79 -2.99
N THR A 255 -30.16 -1.68 -2.40
CA THR A 255 -30.55 -0.47 -3.14
C THR A 255 -29.39 0.53 -3.18
N VAL A 256 -29.09 1.04 -4.37
CA VAL A 256 -28.08 2.07 -4.61
C VAL A 256 -28.77 3.31 -5.14
N ARG A 257 -28.53 4.47 -4.52
CA ARG A 257 -29.05 5.76 -4.96
C ARG A 257 -27.91 6.63 -5.49
N ILE A 258 -28.17 7.29 -6.60
CA ILE A 258 -27.24 8.22 -7.24
C ILE A 258 -27.75 9.64 -7.12
N PHE A 259 -26.84 10.52 -6.75
CA PHE A 259 -27.11 11.94 -6.56
C PHE A 259 -26.24 12.77 -7.50
N LYS A 260 -26.82 13.84 -8.03
CA LYS A 260 -26.09 14.86 -8.79
C LYS A 260 -26.45 16.24 -8.26
N ASN A 261 -25.44 17.07 -7.96
CA ASN A 261 -25.62 18.38 -7.34
C ASN A 261 -26.51 18.33 -6.08
N PHE A 262 -26.29 17.32 -5.21
CA PHE A 262 -27.01 17.07 -3.95
C PHE A 262 -28.51 16.75 -4.11
N LYS A 263 -28.96 16.44 -5.33
CA LYS A 263 -30.32 15.99 -5.62
C LYS A 263 -30.27 14.56 -6.12
N GLU A 264 -31.23 13.76 -5.67
CA GLU A 264 -31.37 12.38 -6.14
C GLU A 264 -31.66 12.38 -7.64
N LYS A 265 -30.81 11.66 -8.41
CA LYS A 265 -30.91 11.53 -9.86
C LYS A 265 -31.64 10.23 -10.22
N LYS A 266 -31.19 9.12 -9.64
CA LYS A 266 -31.70 7.79 -9.91
C LYS A 266 -31.58 6.89 -8.68
N ASN A 267 -32.47 5.93 -8.62
CA ASN A 267 -32.45 4.85 -7.63
C ASN A 267 -32.55 3.54 -8.39
N PHE A 268 -31.65 2.60 -8.16
CA PHE A 268 -31.68 1.31 -8.82
C PHE A 268 -31.29 0.18 -7.86
N LYS A 269 -31.79 -0.98 -8.18
CA LYS A 269 -31.45 -2.22 -7.50
C LYS A 269 -30.64 -3.06 -8.46
N PRO A 270 -29.33 -3.27 -8.21
CA PRO A 270 -28.50 -4.11 -9.07
C PRO A 270 -29.02 -5.55 -9.12
N ASP A 271 -28.94 -6.18 -10.29
CA ASP A 271 -29.47 -7.53 -10.52
C ASP A 271 -28.81 -8.58 -9.64
N PHE A 272 -27.53 -8.40 -9.32
CA PHE A 272 -26.74 -9.31 -8.49
C PHE A 272 -26.70 -8.94 -7.00
N GLY A 273 -27.47 -7.93 -6.57
CA GLY A 273 -27.45 -7.39 -5.21
C GLY A 273 -26.29 -6.39 -5.00
N ALA A 274 -26.26 -5.75 -3.81
CA ALA A 274 -25.23 -4.79 -3.44
C ALA A 274 -24.80 -5.00 -1.99
N GLU A 275 -23.59 -5.53 -1.79
CA GLU A 275 -22.96 -5.67 -0.47
C GLU A 275 -21.98 -4.54 -0.18
N GLY A 276 -21.45 -3.91 -1.23
CA GLY A 276 -20.52 -2.80 -1.16
C GLY A 276 -20.53 -1.97 -2.44
N ILE A 277 -20.09 -0.72 -2.35
CA ILE A 277 -19.98 0.18 -3.50
C ILE A 277 -18.59 0.80 -3.59
N PHE A 278 -18.12 1.08 -4.81
CA PHE A 278 -16.85 1.73 -5.11
C PHE A 278 -17.07 2.85 -6.12
N GLY A 279 -16.45 3.98 -5.89
CA GLY A 279 -16.53 5.15 -6.78
C GLY A 279 -15.43 5.19 -7.85
N GLY A 280 -15.36 6.28 -8.56
CA GLY A 280 -14.38 6.58 -9.58
C GLY A 280 -14.97 6.74 -10.97
N TRP A 281 -14.29 6.26 -12.01
CA TRP A 281 -14.73 6.36 -13.41
C TRP A 281 -16.04 5.62 -13.68
N LEU A 282 -16.18 4.45 -13.08
CA LEU A 282 -17.39 3.66 -13.11
C LEU A 282 -17.86 3.43 -11.68
N LEU A 283 -19.15 3.21 -11.52
CA LEU A 283 -19.73 2.77 -10.26
C LEU A 283 -19.49 1.27 -10.11
N GLY A 284 -18.63 0.89 -9.20
CA GLY A 284 -18.43 -0.51 -8.82
C GLY A 284 -19.46 -0.93 -7.78
N VAL A 285 -20.13 -2.05 -8.00
CA VAL A 285 -21.04 -2.66 -7.04
C VAL A 285 -20.55 -4.07 -6.73
N LYS A 286 -20.18 -4.29 -5.47
CA LYS A 286 -19.78 -5.60 -4.95
C LYS A 286 -21.02 -6.40 -4.59
N SER A 287 -21.05 -7.66 -5.01
CA SER A 287 -22.06 -8.64 -4.65
C SER A 287 -21.41 -9.95 -4.19
N VAL A 288 -22.19 -10.90 -3.70
CA VAL A 288 -21.70 -12.25 -3.38
C VAL A 288 -20.99 -12.92 -4.57
N SER A 289 -21.44 -12.62 -5.79
CA SER A 289 -20.94 -13.23 -7.02
C SER A 289 -19.78 -12.50 -7.69
N GLY A 290 -19.33 -11.36 -7.15
CA GLY A 290 -18.21 -10.59 -7.70
C GLY A 290 -18.46 -9.09 -7.75
N LEU A 291 -17.68 -8.40 -8.58
CA LEU A 291 -17.75 -6.97 -8.80
C LEU A 291 -18.41 -6.67 -10.15
N SER A 292 -19.42 -5.81 -10.15
CA SER A 292 -20.09 -5.31 -11.35
C SER A 292 -19.83 -3.82 -11.51
N PHE A 293 -19.35 -3.41 -12.68
CA PHE A 293 -19.17 -2.01 -13.03
C PHE A 293 -20.35 -1.48 -13.83
N TYR A 294 -20.88 -0.33 -13.42
CA TYR A 294 -21.98 0.37 -14.05
C TYR A 294 -21.54 1.77 -14.49
N ASP A 295 -22.10 2.20 -15.61
CA ASP A 295 -21.93 3.59 -16.05
C ASP A 295 -22.73 4.55 -15.17
N TRP A 296 -22.15 5.70 -14.79
CA TRP A 296 -22.81 6.65 -13.88
C TRP A 296 -24.07 7.31 -14.45
N ASP A 297 -24.12 7.51 -15.78
CA ASP A 297 -25.22 8.21 -16.41
C ASP A 297 -26.35 7.28 -16.83
N SER A 298 -26.03 6.21 -17.54
CA SER A 298 -27.04 5.26 -18.07
C SER A 298 -27.47 4.22 -17.03
N LEU A 299 -26.56 3.82 -16.11
CA LEU A 299 -26.68 2.68 -15.21
C LEU A 299 -26.69 1.32 -15.91
N ASP A 300 -26.16 1.30 -17.14
CA ASP A 300 -25.97 0.04 -17.86
C ASP A 300 -24.79 -0.72 -17.25
N LEU A 301 -24.90 -2.03 -17.21
CA LEU A 301 -23.80 -2.91 -16.85
C LEU A 301 -22.69 -2.81 -17.91
N VAL A 302 -21.50 -2.41 -17.50
CA VAL A 302 -20.32 -2.37 -18.36
C VAL A 302 -19.65 -3.74 -18.37
N ARG A 303 -19.35 -4.28 -17.20
CA ARG A 303 -18.73 -5.60 -17.05
C ARG A 303 -18.91 -6.13 -15.63
N ARG A 304 -19.13 -7.43 -15.53
CA ARG A 304 -19.04 -8.19 -14.28
C ARG A 304 -17.75 -8.98 -14.24
N ILE A 305 -17.05 -8.90 -13.12
CA ILE A 305 -15.78 -9.57 -12.87
C ILE A 305 -15.94 -10.44 -11.61
N GLU A 306 -15.59 -11.72 -11.70
CA GLU A 306 -15.72 -12.68 -10.60
C GLU A 306 -14.58 -12.55 -9.58
N ILE A 307 -14.37 -11.33 -9.07
CA ILE A 307 -13.39 -10.99 -8.04
C ILE A 307 -14.12 -10.33 -6.88
N GLN A 308 -13.73 -10.65 -5.65
CA GLN A 308 -14.24 -10.01 -4.42
C GLN A 308 -13.27 -8.93 -3.94
N PRO A 309 -13.38 -7.69 -4.43
CA PRO A 309 -12.47 -6.64 -4.04
C PRO A 309 -12.76 -6.15 -2.62
N LYS A 310 -11.69 -5.78 -1.93
CA LYS A 310 -11.72 -5.00 -0.69
C LYS A 310 -11.70 -3.50 -1.00
N ALA A 311 -10.95 -3.10 -2.03
CA ALA A 311 -10.83 -1.73 -2.49
C ALA A 311 -10.64 -1.67 -4.01
N VAL A 312 -11.07 -0.58 -4.62
CA VAL A 312 -10.93 -0.29 -6.06
C VAL A 312 -10.30 1.08 -6.22
N TYR A 313 -9.20 1.16 -6.95
CA TYR A 313 -8.46 2.40 -7.18
C TYR A 313 -8.38 2.68 -8.69
N TRP A 314 -8.93 3.81 -9.12
CA TRP A 314 -8.88 4.25 -10.51
C TRP A 314 -7.74 5.23 -10.74
N SER A 315 -7.08 5.12 -11.90
CA SER A 315 -6.13 6.14 -12.36
C SER A 315 -6.87 7.42 -12.79
N ASP A 316 -6.18 8.56 -12.73
CA ASP A 316 -6.77 9.87 -13.06
C ASP A 316 -7.32 9.94 -14.50
N ASN A 317 -6.69 9.21 -15.43
CA ASN A 317 -7.12 9.14 -16.82
C ASN A 317 -8.19 8.07 -17.10
N GLY A 318 -8.59 7.28 -16.09
CA GLY A 318 -9.56 6.20 -16.18
C GLY A 318 -9.16 4.99 -17.01
N ARG A 319 -7.90 4.92 -17.46
CA ARG A 319 -7.41 3.80 -18.29
C ARG A 319 -7.00 2.59 -17.48
N LEU A 320 -6.61 2.81 -16.22
CA LEU A 320 -6.12 1.75 -15.35
C LEU A 320 -6.96 1.69 -14.09
N VAL A 321 -7.17 0.48 -13.60
CA VAL A 321 -7.84 0.22 -12.32
C VAL A 321 -7.10 -0.87 -11.56
N CYS A 322 -6.95 -0.66 -10.26
CA CYS A 322 -6.45 -1.67 -9.35
C CYS A 322 -7.62 -2.25 -8.55
N LEU A 323 -7.77 -3.56 -8.58
CA LEU A 323 -8.71 -4.31 -7.76
C LEU A 323 -7.93 -5.01 -6.64
N ALA A 324 -7.99 -4.48 -5.43
CA ALA A 324 -7.33 -5.06 -4.27
C ALA A 324 -8.27 -6.05 -3.56
N THR A 325 -7.81 -7.28 -3.39
CA THR A 325 -8.49 -8.33 -2.62
C THR A 325 -7.85 -8.48 -1.22
N GLU A 326 -8.16 -9.52 -0.49
CA GLU A 326 -7.56 -9.76 0.82
C GLU A 326 -6.09 -10.15 0.73
N ASP A 327 -5.70 -10.94 -0.27
CA ASP A 327 -4.36 -11.53 -0.37
C ASP A 327 -3.55 -11.04 -1.59
N SER A 328 -4.22 -10.46 -2.58
CA SER A 328 -3.60 -10.05 -3.84
C SER A 328 -4.24 -8.80 -4.42
N TYR A 329 -3.66 -8.27 -5.49
CA TYR A 329 -4.30 -7.22 -6.27
C TYR A 329 -4.08 -7.45 -7.77
N TYR A 330 -5.02 -6.95 -8.56
CA TYR A 330 -5.06 -7.05 -10.01
C TYR A 330 -5.01 -5.67 -10.62
N ILE A 331 -4.16 -5.49 -11.63
CA ILE A 331 -4.14 -4.28 -12.45
C ILE A 331 -4.80 -4.60 -13.78
N LEU A 332 -5.86 -3.84 -14.09
CA LEU A 332 -6.58 -3.98 -15.34
C LEU A 332 -6.51 -2.68 -16.13
N SER A 333 -6.50 -2.81 -17.45
CA SER A 333 -6.78 -1.69 -18.35
C SER A 333 -8.27 -1.62 -18.66
N TYR A 334 -8.80 -0.41 -18.75
CA TYR A 334 -10.18 -0.15 -19.16
C TYR A 334 -10.21 0.61 -20.48
N ASP A 335 -10.99 0.09 -21.44
CA ASP A 335 -11.18 0.68 -22.76
C ASP A 335 -12.66 1.08 -22.96
N SER A 336 -12.93 2.37 -22.80
CA SER A 336 -14.27 2.94 -22.99
C SER A 336 -14.73 2.92 -24.45
N GLU A 337 -13.80 2.91 -25.44
CA GLU A 337 -14.15 2.87 -26.87
C GLU A 337 -14.71 1.50 -27.25
N GLN A 338 -14.14 0.42 -26.68
CA GLN A 338 -14.65 -0.94 -26.91
C GLN A 338 -16.06 -1.10 -26.33
N VAL A 339 -16.33 -0.50 -25.16
CA VAL A 339 -17.67 -0.49 -24.57
C VAL A 339 -18.66 0.21 -25.49
N GLN A 340 -18.30 1.37 -26.04
CA GLN A 340 -19.17 2.12 -26.94
C GLN A 340 -19.42 1.34 -28.24
N LYS A 341 -18.38 0.77 -28.85
CA LYS A 341 -18.51 -0.06 -30.06
C LYS A 341 -19.41 -1.27 -29.84
N ALA A 342 -19.29 -1.95 -28.70
CA ALA A 342 -20.13 -3.09 -28.38
C ALA A 342 -21.59 -2.70 -28.14
N LYS A 343 -21.86 -1.55 -27.53
CA LYS A 343 -23.20 -0.99 -27.36
C LYS A 343 -23.82 -0.64 -28.71
N ASP A 344 -23.08 0.04 -29.60
CA ASP A 344 -23.54 0.43 -30.93
C ASP A 344 -23.81 -0.79 -31.83
N ALA A 345 -23.04 -1.85 -31.67
CA ALA A 345 -23.21 -3.13 -32.36
C ALA A 345 -24.27 -4.05 -31.73
N ASN A 346 -24.86 -3.68 -30.61
CA ASN A 346 -25.81 -4.49 -29.82
C ASN A 346 -25.25 -5.88 -29.39
N GLN A 347 -23.93 -5.92 -29.16
CA GLN A 347 -23.17 -7.14 -28.80
C GLN A 347 -22.78 -7.13 -27.28
N VAL A 348 -23.74 -6.82 -26.42
CA VAL A 348 -23.54 -6.84 -24.97
C VAL A 348 -24.01 -8.19 -24.44
N ALA A 349 -23.11 -8.95 -23.82
CA ALA A 349 -23.44 -10.22 -23.15
C ALA A 349 -24.15 -9.99 -21.82
N GLU A 350 -24.65 -11.05 -21.19
CA GLU A 350 -25.29 -11.00 -19.86
C GLU A 350 -24.35 -10.45 -18.78
N ASP A 351 -23.04 -10.75 -18.87
CA ASP A 351 -21.99 -10.26 -17.98
C ASP A 351 -21.32 -8.94 -18.47
N GLY A 352 -21.91 -8.28 -19.46
CA GLY A 352 -21.41 -7.03 -20.04
C GLY A 352 -20.44 -7.25 -21.21
N VAL A 353 -19.54 -6.27 -21.43
CA VAL A 353 -18.60 -6.24 -22.55
C VAL A 353 -17.27 -6.87 -22.11
N GLU A 354 -16.91 -8.03 -22.66
CA GLU A 354 -15.67 -8.72 -22.29
C GLU A 354 -14.42 -7.92 -22.63
N ALA A 355 -14.38 -7.30 -23.80
CA ALA A 355 -13.27 -6.47 -24.25
C ALA A 355 -13.11 -5.13 -23.51
N ALA A 356 -13.97 -4.82 -22.54
CA ALA A 356 -13.89 -3.59 -21.76
C ALA A 356 -12.68 -3.57 -20.81
N PHE A 357 -12.23 -4.74 -20.34
CA PHE A 357 -11.14 -4.87 -19.37
C PHE A 357 -10.16 -5.96 -19.79
N ASP A 358 -8.87 -5.61 -19.77
CA ASP A 358 -7.77 -6.55 -19.95
C ASP A 358 -6.91 -6.60 -18.68
N VAL A 359 -6.50 -7.80 -18.26
CA VAL A 359 -5.62 -7.99 -17.09
C VAL A 359 -4.18 -7.73 -17.51
N LEU A 360 -3.57 -6.70 -16.92
CA LEU A 360 -2.17 -6.33 -17.15
C LEU A 360 -1.21 -6.99 -16.17
N GLY A 361 -1.67 -7.33 -14.98
CA GLY A 361 -0.84 -7.98 -13.97
C GLY A 361 -1.63 -8.42 -12.76
N GLU A 362 -1.09 -9.44 -12.10
CA GLU A 362 -1.53 -9.94 -10.81
C GLU A 362 -0.32 -9.96 -9.88
N VAL A 363 -0.50 -9.46 -8.67
CA VAL A 363 0.54 -9.42 -7.64
C VAL A 363 0.00 -10.00 -6.35
N ASN A 364 0.69 -10.99 -5.82
CA ASN A 364 0.34 -11.66 -4.56
C ASN A 364 0.85 -10.87 -3.35
N GLU A 365 0.35 -9.65 -3.21
CA GLU A 365 0.60 -8.77 -2.07
C GLU A 365 -0.71 -8.10 -1.63
N THR A 366 -0.86 -7.91 -0.33
CA THR A 366 -2.02 -7.20 0.23
C THR A 366 -1.84 -5.70 0.11
N VAL A 367 -2.83 -4.99 -0.38
CA VAL A 367 -2.87 -3.53 -0.40
C VAL A 367 -3.59 -3.03 0.84
N ARG A 368 -2.92 -2.20 1.64
CA ARG A 368 -3.54 -1.51 2.77
C ARG A 368 -4.24 -0.25 2.29
N THR A 369 -3.49 0.64 1.68
CA THR A 369 -3.99 1.86 1.01
C THR A 369 -3.16 2.12 -0.23
N GLY A 370 -3.77 2.70 -1.25
CA GLY A 370 -3.08 2.97 -2.51
C GLY A 370 -3.64 4.18 -3.25
N LEU A 371 -2.86 4.68 -4.18
CA LEU A 371 -3.25 5.73 -5.11
C LEU A 371 -2.49 5.59 -6.44
N TRP A 372 -3.03 6.20 -7.47
CA TRP A 372 -2.37 6.32 -8.76
C TRP A 372 -1.66 7.66 -8.90
N VAL A 373 -0.47 7.64 -9.48
CA VAL A 373 0.25 8.82 -9.97
C VAL A 373 0.60 8.55 -11.42
N GLY A 374 -0.14 9.14 -12.35
CA GLY A 374 -0.08 8.74 -13.75
C GLY A 374 -0.46 7.27 -13.94
N ASP A 375 0.43 6.48 -14.53
CA ASP A 375 0.23 5.02 -14.71
C ASP A 375 0.98 4.19 -13.65
N CYS A 376 1.48 4.81 -12.59
CA CYS A 376 2.12 4.12 -11.48
C CYS A 376 1.15 3.95 -10.32
N PHE A 377 0.93 2.73 -9.87
CA PHE A 377 0.14 2.43 -8.69
C PHE A 377 1.03 2.37 -7.46
N ILE A 378 0.87 3.32 -6.54
CA ILE A 378 1.64 3.45 -5.30
C ILE A 378 0.78 2.94 -4.15
N TYR A 379 1.34 2.07 -3.30
CA TYR A 379 0.59 1.48 -2.20
C TYR A 379 1.47 1.12 -1.00
N THR A 380 0.82 0.99 0.15
CA THR A 380 1.40 0.38 1.34
C THR A 380 0.85 -1.03 1.51
N ASN A 381 1.69 -1.97 1.90
CA ASN A 381 1.32 -3.37 2.08
C ASN A 381 1.25 -3.80 3.55
N SER A 382 0.83 -5.05 3.80
CA SER A 382 0.73 -5.62 5.15
C SER A 382 2.10 -5.79 5.84
N VAL A 383 3.19 -5.87 5.08
CA VAL A 383 4.57 -6.02 5.57
C VAL A 383 5.24 -4.66 5.84
N ASN A 384 4.46 -3.58 5.89
CA ASN A 384 4.91 -2.22 6.12
C ASN A 384 5.98 -1.76 5.10
N ARG A 385 5.69 -1.93 3.81
CA ARG A 385 6.50 -1.38 2.71
C ARG A 385 5.68 -0.40 1.90
N ILE A 386 6.34 0.64 1.40
CA ILE A 386 5.80 1.47 0.33
C ILE A 386 6.36 0.93 -0.97
N ASN A 387 5.49 0.47 -1.84
CA ASN A 387 5.83 -0.02 -3.16
C ASN A 387 5.11 0.80 -4.22
N TYR A 388 5.63 0.79 -5.44
CA TYR A 388 4.85 1.17 -6.61
C TYR A 388 5.00 0.13 -7.72
N PHE A 389 3.90 -0.03 -8.45
CA PHE A 389 3.81 -0.91 -9.60
C PHE A 389 3.78 -0.07 -10.87
N VAL A 390 4.64 -0.40 -11.82
CA VAL A 390 4.68 0.23 -13.15
C VAL A 390 5.08 -0.81 -14.20
N GLY A 391 4.22 -1.03 -15.18
CA GLY A 391 4.51 -1.88 -16.33
C GLY A 391 4.92 -3.32 -16.01
N GLY A 392 4.34 -3.92 -15.00
CA GLY A 392 4.66 -5.28 -14.57
C GLY A 392 5.81 -5.38 -13.56
N GLU A 393 6.52 -4.29 -13.28
CA GLU A 393 7.61 -4.24 -12.32
C GLU A 393 7.15 -3.64 -10.99
N LEU A 394 7.63 -4.26 -9.91
CA LEU A 394 7.41 -3.83 -8.54
C LEU A 394 8.67 -3.16 -7.99
N VAL A 395 8.54 -1.93 -7.55
CA VAL A 395 9.65 -1.16 -6.98
C VAL A 395 9.34 -0.75 -5.55
N THR A 396 10.22 -1.09 -4.62
CA THR A 396 10.11 -0.64 -3.22
C THR A 396 10.72 0.75 -3.06
N ILE A 397 9.95 1.68 -2.48
CA ILE A 397 10.40 3.03 -2.14
C ILE A 397 11.08 3.02 -0.78
N ALA A 398 10.39 2.47 0.24
CA ALA A 398 10.88 2.46 1.61
C ALA A 398 10.28 1.30 2.43
N HIS A 399 10.99 0.94 3.49
CA HIS A 399 10.49 0.09 4.57
C HIS A 399 10.00 0.99 5.71
N LEU A 400 8.85 0.66 6.27
CA LEU A 400 8.18 1.44 7.30
C LEU A 400 8.33 0.75 8.66
N ASP A 401 8.61 1.54 9.70
CA ASP A 401 8.72 1.04 11.08
C ASP A 401 7.34 0.71 11.68
N SER A 402 6.29 1.34 11.18
CA SER A 402 4.91 1.17 11.63
C SER A 402 3.94 1.18 10.45
N PRO A 403 2.69 0.70 10.64
CA PRO A 403 1.66 0.79 9.61
C PRO A 403 1.34 2.24 9.25
N LEU A 404 1.51 2.60 7.99
CA LEU A 404 1.16 3.90 7.43
C LEU A 404 0.11 3.79 6.33
N TYR A 405 -0.72 4.81 6.22
CA TYR A 405 -1.83 4.92 5.28
C TYR A 405 -1.54 6.05 4.29
N VAL A 406 -1.64 5.77 3.00
CA VAL A 406 -1.38 6.74 1.94
C VAL A 406 -2.49 7.79 1.93
N LEU A 407 -2.12 9.08 1.98
CA LEU A 407 -3.03 10.21 1.91
C LEU A 407 -3.13 10.78 0.51
N GLY A 408 -1.98 10.98 -0.13
CA GLY A 408 -1.92 11.59 -1.45
C GLY A 408 -0.49 11.93 -1.88
N TYR A 409 -0.36 12.32 -3.12
CA TYR A 409 0.89 12.79 -3.72
C TYR A 409 0.76 14.27 -4.11
N VAL A 410 1.78 15.06 -3.78
CA VAL A 410 1.83 16.48 -4.15
C VAL A 410 2.93 16.68 -5.19
N PRO A 411 2.57 16.85 -6.48
CA PRO A 411 3.55 16.95 -7.57
C PRO A 411 4.54 18.12 -7.43
N ARG A 412 4.08 19.23 -6.82
CA ARG A 412 4.92 20.42 -6.62
C ARG A 412 6.10 20.17 -5.68
N ASP A 413 5.88 19.33 -4.69
CA ASP A 413 6.85 19.04 -3.64
C ASP A 413 7.61 17.73 -3.92
N ASP A 414 7.23 16.98 -4.98
CA ASP A 414 7.73 15.64 -5.32
C ASP A 414 7.66 14.69 -4.10
N ARG A 415 6.58 14.79 -3.31
CA ARG A 415 6.44 14.01 -2.08
C ARG A 415 5.11 13.27 -1.99
N LEU A 416 5.21 12.03 -1.50
CA LEU A 416 4.11 11.18 -1.08
C LEU A 416 3.86 11.41 0.42
N TYR A 417 2.62 11.70 0.80
CA TYR A 417 2.21 11.93 2.18
C TYR A 417 1.42 10.73 2.72
N LEU A 418 1.72 10.37 3.94
CA LEU A 418 1.10 9.25 4.65
C LEU A 418 0.74 9.68 6.07
N ALA A 419 -0.23 8.99 6.66
CA ALA A 419 -0.57 9.15 8.08
C ALA A 419 -0.43 7.84 8.84
N ASP A 420 -0.08 7.94 10.11
CA ASP A 420 -0.16 6.83 11.05
C ASP A 420 -1.54 6.77 11.74
N LYS A 421 -1.75 5.78 12.61
CA LYS A 421 -2.99 5.63 13.40
C LYS A 421 -3.23 6.79 14.37
N GLU A 422 -2.17 7.46 14.80
CA GLU A 422 -2.21 8.59 15.74
C GLU A 422 -2.32 9.94 15.02
N LEU A 423 -2.62 9.91 13.70
CA LEU A 423 -2.74 11.10 12.84
C LEU A 423 -1.43 11.88 12.67
N GLY A 424 -0.30 11.26 12.95
CA GLY A 424 1.02 11.81 12.60
C GLY A 424 1.23 11.72 11.09
N VAL A 425 1.55 12.86 10.47
CA VAL A 425 1.81 12.93 9.03
C VAL A 425 3.30 12.74 8.77
N VAL A 426 3.64 11.84 7.87
CA VAL A 426 4.99 11.60 7.37
C VAL A 426 5.03 11.75 5.86
N SER A 427 6.22 11.97 5.29
CA SER A 427 6.35 12.03 3.83
C SER A 427 7.60 11.33 3.34
N TYR A 428 7.54 10.89 2.08
CA TYR A 428 8.65 10.29 1.35
C TYR A 428 8.83 10.97 0.01
N GLN A 429 10.07 11.20 -0.36
CA GLN A 429 10.38 11.78 -1.67
C GLN A 429 10.13 10.77 -2.78
N LEU A 430 9.41 11.20 -3.80
CA LEU A 430 9.10 10.40 -4.98
C LEU A 430 9.10 11.31 -6.20
N LEU A 431 10.16 11.22 -7.00
CA LEU A 431 10.35 12.09 -8.16
C LEU A 431 9.35 11.79 -9.27
N LEU A 432 8.50 12.75 -9.57
CA LEU A 432 7.52 12.64 -10.65
C LEU A 432 8.19 12.36 -12.00
N SER A 433 9.33 13.00 -12.27
CA SER A 433 10.09 12.80 -13.50
C SER A 433 10.54 11.35 -13.73
N VAL A 434 10.86 10.62 -12.65
CA VAL A 434 11.19 9.19 -12.73
C VAL A 434 9.96 8.37 -13.11
N LEU A 435 8.81 8.64 -12.47
CA LEU A 435 7.56 7.95 -12.75
C LEU A 435 7.06 8.22 -14.17
N GLU A 436 7.13 9.49 -14.62
CA GLU A 436 6.77 9.88 -15.99
C GLU A 436 7.68 9.21 -17.03
N TYR A 437 8.97 9.15 -16.76
CA TYR A 437 9.92 8.44 -17.63
C TYR A 437 9.58 6.95 -17.74
N GLN A 438 9.39 6.27 -16.62
CA GLN A 438 9.04 4.86 -16.59
C GLN A 438 7.72 4.59 -17.31
N THR A 439 6.72 5.43 -17.09
CA THR A 439 5.42 5.36 -17.76
C THR A 439 5.56 5.53 -19.29
N ALA A 440 6.35 6.53 -19.75
CA ALA A 440 6.59 6.78 -21.15
C ALA A 440 7.29 5.58 -21.82
N VAL A 441 8.28 5.00 -21.17
CA VAL A 441 8.97 3.80 -21.65
C VAL A 441 8.02 2.62 -21.78
N MET A 442 7.13 2.40 -20.80
CA MET A 442 6.17 1.31 -20.85
C MET A 442 5.13 1.46 -21.96
N ARG A 443 4.78 2.70 -22.28
CA ARG A 443 3.94 3.04 -23.45
C ARG A 443 4.71 2.97 -24.77
N ARG A 444 6.01 2.71 -24.75
CA ARG A 444 6.95 2.77 -25.88
C ARG A 444 7.03 4.15 -26.54
N ASP A 445 6.69 5.19 -25.81
CA ASP A 445 6.84 6.59 -26.23
C ASP A 445 8.23 7.11 -25.83
N PHE A 446 9.23 6.67 -26.57
CA PHE A 446 10.62 7.07 -26.33
C PHE A 446 10.87 8.56 -26.60
N ALA A 447 10.04 9.19 -27.45
CA ALA A 447 10.16 10.62 -27.72
C ALA A 447 9.79 11.48 -26.48
N THR A 448 8.78 11.06 -25.74
CA THR A 448 8.44 11.70 -24.45
C THR A 448 9.46 11.32 -23.37
N ALA A 449 9.92 10.08 -23.32
CA ALA A 449 10.95 9.63 -22.39
C ALA A 449 12.23 10.45 -22.54
N ASP A 450 12.72 10.67 -23.76
CA ASP A 450 13.93 11.47 -24.03
C ASP A 450 13.79 12.94 -23.61
N LYS A 451 12.59 13.51 -23.66
CA LYS A 451 12.31 14.88 -23.18
C LYS A 451 12.34 14.98 -21.65
N VAL A 452 11.88 13.94 -20.96
CA VAL A 452 11.83 13.89 -19.49
C VAL A 452 13.19 13.53 -18.90
N LEU A 453 14.02 12.77 -19.59
CA LEU A 453 15.32 12.28 -19.12
C LEU A 453 16.24 13.37 -18.55
N PRO A 454 16.39 14.57 -19.14
CA PRO A 454 17.22 15.63 -18.59
C PRO A 454 16.78 16.13 -17.21
N SER A 455 15.47 16.05 -16.91
CA SER A 455 14.91 16.47 -15.62
C SER A 455 15.21 15.48 -14.48
N ILE A 456 15.65 14.25 -14.80
CA ILE A 456 15.99 13.24 -13.80
C ILE A 456 17.39 13.52 -13.25
N PRO A 457 17.55 13.71 -11.92
CA PRO A 457 18.84 13.88 -11.28
C PRO A 457 19.79 12.71 -11.58
N LYS A 458 21.07 12.99 -11.72
CA LYS A 458 22.09 11.98 -12.09
C LYS A 458 22.12 10.78 -11.12
N GLU A 459 21.84 11.04 -9.84
CA GLU A 459 21.83 10.01 -8.78
C GLU A 459 20.76 8.93 -9.00
N HIS A 460 19.64 9.31 -9.62
CA HIS A 460 18.52 8.39 -9.88
C HIS A 460 18.60 7.70 -11.25
N ARG A 461 19.50 8.14 -12.14
CA ARG A 461 19.61 7.59 -13.51
C ARG A 461 20.02 6.12 -13.55
N THR A 462 20.89 5.69 -12.66
CA THR A 462 21.29 4.28 -12.57
C THR A 462 20.10 3.40 -12.20
N ARG A 463 19.24 3.84 -11.28
CA ARG A 463 18.01 3.12 -10.92
C ARG A 463 17.05 3.00 -12.10
N VAL A 464 16.91 4.07 -12.88
CA VAL A 464 16.12 4.06 -14.13
C VAL A 464 16.74 3.11 -15.16
N ALA A 465 18.06 3.07 -15.28
CA ALA A 465 18.75 2.16 -16.18
C ALA A 465 18.52 0.68 -15.82
N HIS A 466 18.55 0.34 -14.54
CA HIS A 466 18.20 -1.04 -14.10
C HIS A 466 16.74 -1.39 -14.42
N PHE A 467 15.82 -0.43 -14.29
CA PHE A 467 14.44 -0.64 -14.72
C PHE A 467 14.35 -0.92 -16.23
N LEU A 468 15.03 -0.14 -17.05
CA LEU A 468 15.08 -0.34 -18.51
C LEU A 468 15.66 -1.70 -18.89
N GLU A 469 16.73 -2.13 -18.22
CA GLU A 469 17.36 -3.43 -18.45
C GLU A 469 16.37 -4.57 -18.17
N LYS A 470 15.65 -4.54 -17.05
CA LYS A 470 14.61 -5.52 -16.71
C LYS A 470 13.48 -5.57 -17.73
N GLN A 471 13.12 -4.42 -18.31
CA GLN A 471 12.12 -4.34 -19.38
C GLN A 471 12.67 -4.76 -20.75
N GLY A 472 13.93 -5.13 -20.84
CA GLY A 472 14.58 -5.56 -22.09
C GLY A 472 15.11 -4.42 -22.97
N PHE A 473 15.02 -3.16 -22.53
CA PHE A 473 15.50 -1.99 -23.28
C PHE A 473 16.98 -1.69 -22.97
N LYS A 474 17.87 -2.65 -23.25
CA LYS A 474 19.29 -2.58 -22.90
C LYS A 474 20.04 -1.41 -23.54
N GLN A 475 19.68 -1.03 -24.78
CA GLN A 475 20.33 0.12 -25.47
C GLN A 475 20.01 1.44 -24.76
N GLN A 476 18.75 1.65 -24.38
CA GLN A 476 18.33 2.83 -23.62
C GLN A 476 18.94 2.81 -22.20
N ALA A 477 19.01 1.64 -21.58
CA ALA A 477 19.68 1.49 -20.29
C ALA A 477 21.14 1.92 -20.33
N LEU A 478 21.88 1.53 -21.36
CA LEU A 478 23.28 1.93 -21.57
C LEU A 478 23.43 3.45 -21.73
N ALA A 479 22.49 4.10 -22.42
CA ALA A 479 22.51 5.54 -22.64
C ALA A 479 22.20 6.34 -21.34
N VAL A 480 21.37 5.80 -20.46
CA VAL A 480 20.89 6.47 -19.25
C VAL A 480 21.78 6.20 -18.04
N SER A 481 22.38 5.01 -17.92
CA SER A 481 23.20 4.63 -16.77
C SER A 481 24.39 5.55 -16.57
N THR A 482 24.60 5.96 -15.32
CA THR A 482 25.78 6.77 -14.90
C THR A 482 26.83 5.91 -14.17
N ASP A 483 26.49 4.69 -13.78
CA ASP A 483 27.41 3.76 -13.13
C ASP A 483 28.32 3.08 -14.15
N PRO A 484 29.65 3.23 -14.05
CA PRO A 484 30.60 2.62 -14.97
C PRO A 484 30.55 1.07 -14.97
N GLU A 485 30.24 0.46 -13.80
CA GLU A 485 30.13 -1.01 -13.72
C GLU A 485 28.91 -1.52 -14.50
N HIS A 486 27.75 -0.95 -14.21
CA HIS A 486 26.52 -1.30 -14.89
C HIS A 486 26.57 -1.00 -16.40
N ARG A 487 27.19 0.10 -16.81
CA ARG A 487 27.40 0.42 -18.24
C ARG A 487 28.29 -0.61 -18.93
N PHE A 488 29.30 -1.09 -18.24
CA PHE A 488 30.18 -2.12 -18.79
C PHE A 488 29.44 -3.46 -18.97
N GLU A 489 28.67 -3.89 -18.00
CA GLU A 489 27.86 -5.10 -18.09
C GLU A 489 26.82 -5.02 -19.24
N LEU A 490 26.15 -3.86 -19.38
CA LEU A 490 25.21 -3.62 -20.48
C LEU A 490 25.90 -3.62 -21.84
N ALA A 491 27.10 -3.02 -21.96
CA ALA A 491 27.87 -3.01 -23.19
C ALA A 491 28.30 -4.42 -23.61
N LEU A 492 28.69 -5.27 -22.63
CA LEU A 492 28.97 -6.69 -22.87
C LEU A 492 27.71 -7.44 -23.33
N ALA A 493 26.57 -7.19 -22.67
CA ALA A 493 25.29 -7.85 -23.01
C ALA A 493 24.69 -7.41 -24.37
N LEU A 494 25.11 -6.25 -24.89
CA LEU A 494 24.76 -5.72 -26.20
C LEU A 494 25.78 -6.03 -27.29
N GLU A 495 26.88 -6.70 -26.93
CA GLU A 495 28.04 -6.94 -27.81
C GLU A 495 28.64 -5.64 -28.40
N ASP A 496 28.45 -4.51 -27.70
CA ASP A 496 29.07 -3.24 -28.07
C ASP A 496 30.53 -3.16 -27.61
N VAL A 497 31.36 -3.76 -28.42
CA VAL A 497 32.79 -3.90 -28.18
C VAL A 497 33.50 -2.56 -28.01
N ASN A 498 33.04 -1.51 -28.73
CA ASN A 498 33.69 -0.20 -28.69
C ASN A 498 33.46 0.50 -27.34
N THR A 499 32.21 0.53 -26.89
CA THR A 499 31.86 1.09 -25.58
C THR A 499 32.47 0.28 -24.44
N ALA A 500 32.42 -1.05 -24.50
CA ALA A 500 33.04 -1.92 -23.50
C ALA A 500 34.56 -1.71 -23.41
N ARG A 501 35.25 -1.52 -24.56
CA ARG A 501 36.69 -1.22 -24.61
C ARG A 501 37.02 0.12 -23.94
N ALA A 502 36.26 1.17 -24.24
CA ALA A 502 36.45 2.47 -23.62
C ALA A 502 36.31 2.42 -22.10
N LEU A 503 35.27 1.75 -21.60
CA LEU A 503 35.02 1.58 -20.17
C LEU A 503 36.05 0.69 -19.47
N ALA A 504 36.53 -0.37 -20.13
CA ALA A 504 37.60 -1.20 -19.61
C ALA A 504 38.94 -0.42 -19.53
N GLN A 505 39.17 0.48 -20.47
CA GLN A 505 40.37 1.33 -20.50
C GLN A 505 40.35 2.41 -19.40
N GLU A 506 39.19 3.02 -19.12
CA GLU A 506 39.02 3.95 -18.01
C GLU A 506 39.21 3.26 -16.65
N ALA A 507 38.60 2.09 -16.46
CA ALA A 507 38.68 1.38 -15.20
C ALA A 507 40.04 0.70 -14.95
N ASN A 508 40.80 0.41 -16.00
CA ASN A 508 42.07 -0.28 -15.98
C ASN A 508 42.12 -1.55 -15.07
N ASN A 509 41.05 -2.31 -15.06
CA ASN A 509 40.86 -3.49 -14.22
C ASN A 509 41.09 -4.78 -15.04
N THR A 510 41.97 -5.68 -14.58
CA THR A 510 42.30 -6.94 -15.22
C THR A 510 41.07 -7.82 -15.46
N HIS A 511 40.08 -7.79 -14.54
CA HIS A 511 38.85 -8.57 -14.67
C HIS A 511 38.00 -8.09 -15.86
N LYS A 512 37.84 -6.78 -16.04
CA LYS A 512 37.10 -6.19 -17.17
C LYS A 512 37.77 -6.49 -18.51
N TRP A 513 39.10 -6.42 -18.56
CA TRP A 513 39.86 -6.80 -19.75
C TRP A 513 39.67 -8.28 -20.11
N ARG A 514 39.58 -9.16 -19.11
CA ARG A 514 39.31 -10.57 -19.32
C ARG A 514 37.92 -10.81 -19.93
N GLN A 515 36.89 -10.25 -19.35
CA GLN A 515 35.51 -10.36 -19.85
C GLN A 515 35.39 -9.78 -21.29
N LEU A 516 36.00 -8.64 -21.56
CA LEU A 516 36.04 -8.07 -22.90
C LEU A 516 36.81 -8.98 -23.88
N GLY A 517 37.89 -9.61 -23.42
CA GLY A 517 38.66 -10.60 -24.21
C GLY A 517 37.84 -11.81 -24.59
N GLU A 518 37.04 -12.35 -23.67
CA GLU A 518 36.10 -13.43 -23.91
C GLU A 518 35.04 -13.05 -24.95
N LEU A 519 34.46 -11.84 -24.83
CA LEU A 519 33.51 -11.29 -25.81
C LEU A 519 34.17 -11.10 -27.19
N ALA A 520 35.35 -10.51 -27.22
CA ALA A 520 36.09 -10.30 -28.47
C ALA A 520 36.46 -11.64 -29.17
N ALA A 521 36.74 -12.66 -28.40
CA ALA A 521 37.00 -14.02 -28.93
C ALA A 521 35.70 -14.64 -29.48
N SER A 522 34.57 -14.49 -28.78
CA SER A 522 33.28 -15.02 -29.25
C SER A 522 32.78 -14.34 -30.51
N THR A 523 33.03 -13.00 -30.67
CA THR A 523 32.70 -12.23 -31.87
C THR A 523 33.73 -12.33 -32.99
N ASN A 524 34.71 -13.21 -32.86
CA ASN A 524 35.81 -13.47 -33.81
C ASN A 524 36.72 -12.25 -34.08
N ASN A 525 36.79 -11.33 -33.13
CA ASN A 525 37.71 -10.18 -33.19
C ASN A 525 39.03 -10.52 -32.52
N LEU A 526 39.83 -11.35 -33.20
CA LEU A 526 41.07 -11.95 -32.62
C LEU A 526 42.12 -10.90 -32.24
N ASN A 527 42.18 -9.77 -32.97
CA ASN A 527 43.16 -8.71 -32.65
C ASN A 527 42.82 -8.03 -31.31
N LEU A 528 41.56 -7.76 -31.08
CA LEU A 528 41.11 -7.17 -29.82
C LEU A 528 41.21 -8.20 -28.68
N ALA A 529 40.87 -9.45 -28.93
CA ALA A 529 41.02 -10.54 -27.96
C ALA A 529 42.45 -10.64 -27.46
N LYS A 530 43.41 -10.58 -28.39
CA LYS A 530 44.85 -10.58 -28.09
C LYS A 530 45.27 -9.38 -27.19
N GLU A 531 44.83 -8.16 -27.55
CA GLU A 531 45.09 -6.97 -26.74
C GLU A 531 44.48 -7.10 -25.33
N CYS A 532 43.21 -7.53 -25.22
CA CYS A 532 42.54 -7.71 -23.97
C CYS A 532 43.18 -8.76 -23.06
N MET A 533 43.53 -9.89 -23.60
CA MET A 533 44.21 -10.97 -22.86
C MET A 533 45.61 -10.55 -22.40
N GLN A 534 46.34 -9.75 -23.20
CA GLN A 534 47.62 -9.19 -22.77
C GLN A 534 47.44 -8.25 -21.56
N ARG A 535 46.47 -7.36 -21.60
CA ARG A 535 46.19 -6.42 -20.49
C ARG A 535 45.62 -7.10 -19.26
N ALA A 536 44.86 -8.18 -19.46
CA ALA A 536 44.34 -9.04 -18.39
C ALA A 536 45.39 -9.97 -17.78
N GLN A 537 46.57 -10.06 -18.36
CA GLN A 537 47.63 -11.03 -18.01
C GLN A 537 47.12 -12.50 -18.06
N ASP A 538 46.17 -12.74 -18.99
CA ASP A 538 45.67 -14.10 -19.22
C ASP A 538 46.57 -14.84 -20.21
N TYR A 539 47.67 -15.33 -19.69
CA TYR A 539 48.68 -16.06 -20.47
C TYR A 539 48.18 -17.40 -21.03
N GLY A 540 47.22 -18.03 -20.33
CA GLY A 540 46.59 -19.25 -20.80
C GLY A 540 45.74 -19.01 -22.04
N GLY A 541 44.90 -17.96 -22.01
CA GLY A 541 44.11 -17.51 -23.15
C GLY A 541 44.97 -17.09 -24.34
N LEU A 542 46.07 -16.36 -24.09
CA LEU A 542 47.02 -15.96 -25.11
C LEU A 542 47.73 -17.16 -25.77
N LEU A 543 48.13 -18.18 -24.99
CA LEU A 543 48.74 -19.38 -25.53
C LEU A 543 47.76 -20.15 -26.42
N LEU A 544 46.51 -20.29 -25.97
CA LEU A 544 45.47 -20.96 -26.74
C LEU A 544 45.20 -20.19 -28.04
N LEU A 545 45.10 -18.86 -27.99
CA LEU A 545 44.87 -18.00 -29.16
C LEU A 545 46.06 -18.11 -30.13
N GLY A 546 47.32 -18.03 -29.65
CA GLY A 546 48.51 -18.12 -30.47
C GLY A 546 48.67 -19.46 -31.15
N THR A 547 48.40 -20.55 -30.43
CA THR A 547 48.47 -21.89 -30.99
C THR A 547 47.34 -22.19 -31.99
N SER A 548 46.11 -21.75 -31.72
CA SER A 548 44.98 -21.95 -32.61
C SER A 548 45.07 -21.11 -33.90
N SER A 549 45.63 -19.90 -33.80
CA SER A 549 45.83 -19.00 -34.96
C SER A 549 47.13 -19.28 -35.73
N GLY A 550 48.02 -20.10 -35.20
CA GLY A 550 49.36 -20.34 -35.78
C GLY A 550 50.30 -19.15 -35.71
N ASP A 551 50.09 -18.20 -34.79
CA ASP A 551 50.93 -16.98 -34.61
C ASP A 551 52.20 -17.34 -33.77
N GLU A 552 53.24 -17.80 -34.46
CA GLU A 552 54.53 -18.16 -33.84
C GLU A 552 55.15 -16.98 -33.06
N ASN A 553 54.96 -15.75 -33.56
CA ASN A 553 55.52 -14.58 -32.92
C ASN A 553 54.85 -14.28 -31.56
N LEU A 554 53.53 -14.47 -31.51
CA LEU A 554 52.79 -14.33 -30.26
C LEU A 554 53.24 -15.39 -29.22
N VAL A 555 53.36 -16.63 -29.61
CA VAL A 555 53.80 -17.73 -28.71
C VAL A 555 55.26 -17.49 -28.24
N ARG A 556 56.11 -16.96 -29.11
CA ARG A 556 57.51 -16.64 -28.76
C ARG A 556 57.60 -15.47 -27.76
N LEU A 557 56.84 -14.40 -27.98
CA LEU A 557 56.77 -13.27 -27.06
C LEU A 557 56.16 -13.67 -25.69
N LEU A 558 55.16 -14.53 -25.73
CA LEU A 558 54.55 -15.07 -24.51
C LEU A 558 55.57 -15.90 -23.71
N GLY A 559 56.33 -16.78 -24.39
CA GLY A 559 57.38 -17.60 -23.76
C GLY A 559 58.44 -16.74 -23.09
N ALA A 560 58.93 -15.69 -23.77
CA ALA A 560 59.91 -14.77 -23.20
C ALA A 560 59.33 -13.94 -22.02
N GLY A 561 58.11 -13.44 -22.14
CA GLY A 561 57.44 -12.66 -21.09
C GLY A 561 57.16 -13.49 -19.83
N THR A 562 56.60 -14.68 -20.00
CA THR A 562 56.30 -15.59 -18.87
C THR A 562 57.53 -16.11 -18.17
N TYR A 563 58.64 -16.27 -18.91
CA TYR A 563 59.93 -16.63 -18.31
C TYR A 563 60.44 -15.47 -17.41
N SER A 564 60.42 -14.23 -17.88
CA SER A 564 60.87 -13.08 -17.10
C SER A 564 60.01 -12.84 -15.83
N GLU A 565 58.74 -13.26 -15.83
CA GLU A 565 57.86 -13.18 -14.68
C GLU A 565 57.92 -14.41 -13.75
N GLY A 566 58.76 -15.39 -14.01
CA GLY A 566 58.91 -16.57 -13.20
C GLY A 566 57.82 -17.63 -13.41
N LYS A 567 56.97 -17.51 -14.45
CA LYS A 567 55.94 -18.49 -14.81
C LYS A 567 56.51 -19.61 -15.69
N HIS A 568 57.48 -20.32 -15.16
CA HIS A 568 58.33 -21.28 -15.89
C HIS A 568 57.58 -22.39 -16.64
N ASN A 569 56.45 -22.85 -16.11
CA ASN A 569 55.65 -23.90 -16.77
C ASN A 569 55.02 -23.41 -18.09
N LEU A 570 54.52 -22.17 -18.13
CA LEU A 570 53.95 -21.57 -19.34
C LEU A 570 55.06 -21.22 -20.34
N ALA A 571 56.19 -20.69 -19.86
CA ALA A 571 57.33 -20.41 -20.68
C ALA A 571 57.88 -21.69 -21.35
N PHE A 572 58.04 -22.79 -20.58
CA PHE A 572 58.46 -24.06 -21.09
C PHE A 572 57.50 -24.57 -22.18
N LEU A 573 56.20 -24.58 -21.89
CA LEU A 573 55.19 -25.04 -22.86
C LEU A 573 55.24 -24.20 -24.15
N SER A 574 55.36 -22.89 -24.04
CA SER A 574 55.45 -21.99 -25.21
C SER A 574 56.65 -22.30 -26.08
N PHE A 575 57.84 -22.45 -25.50
CA PHE A 575 59.06 -22.80 -26.26
C PHE A 575 59.05 -24.20 -26.78
N PHE A 576 58.44 -25.17 -26.04
CA PHE A 576 58.27 -26.55 -26.49
C PHE A 576 57.40 -26.62 -27.74
N LEU A 577 56.27 -25.90 -27.77
CA LEU A 577 55.39 -25.79 -28.96
C LEU A 577 56.07 -25.18 -30.17
N LEU A 578 57.02 -24.29 -29.96
CA LEU A 578 57.83 -23.68 -31.01
C LEU A 578 59.01 -24.53 -31.48
N GLY A 579 59.28 -25.64 -30.79
CA GLY A 579 60.42 -26.50 -31.08
C GLY A 579 61.77 -25.93 -30.64
N ASP A 580 61.78 -24.88 -29.78
CA ASP A 580 63.02 -24.27 -29.26
C ASP A 580 63.55 -25.05 -28.05
N LEU A 581 64.13 -26.19 -28.33
CA LEU A 581 64.61 -27.14 -27.32
C LEU A 581 65.71 -26.56 -26.44
N GLN A 582 66.52 -25.61 -26.96
CA GLN A 582 67.58 -25.01 -26.18
C GLN A 582 67.00 -24.18 -25.02
N LYS A 583 65.99 -23.33 -25.28
CA LYS A 583 65.35 -22.58 -24.22
C LYS A 583 64.55 -23.44 -23.25
N CYS A 584 63.99 -24.53 -23.71
CA CYS A 584 63.38 -25.51 -22.82
C CYS A 584 64.37 -26.11 -21.83
N LEU A 585 65.60 -26.44 -22.32
CA LEU A 585 66.68 -26.96 -21.48
C LEU A 585 67.14 -25.89 -20.46
N ASP A 586 67.31 -24.64 -20.92
CA ASP A 586 67.70 -23.54 -20.05
C ASP A 586 66.71 -23.34 -18.89
N ILE A 587 65.41 -23.40 -19.16
CA ILE A 587 64.36 -23.31 -18.13
C ILE A 587 64.42 -24.47 -17.13
N LEU A 588 64.66 -25.69 -17.60
CA LEU A 588 64.74 -26.85 -16.72
C LEU A 588 65.97 -26.77 -15.80
N VAL A 589 67.10 -26.28 -16.34
CA VAL A 589 68.34 -26.05 -15.56
C VAL A 589 68.11 -24.98 -14.50
N ASP A 590 67.53 -23.84 -14.88
CA ASP A 590 67.29 -22.71 -13.97
C ASP A 590 66.28 -23.04 -12.85
N THR A 591 65.39 -24.01 -13.07
CA THR A 591 64.40 -24.43 -12.11
C THR A 591 64.74 -25.70 -11.33
N ASP A 592 65.96 -26.24 -11.50
CA ASP A 592 66.39 -27.54 -10.89
C ASP A 592 65.43 -28.72 -11.13
N ARG A 593 64.87 -28.80 -12.33
CA ARG A 593 63.89 -29.82 -12.72
C ARG A 593 64.43 -30.82 -13.79
N LEU A 594 65.66 -30.97 -13.81
CA LEU A 594 66.30 -31.94 -14.70
C LEU A 594 66.06 -33.38 -14.30
#